data_c6a788d458c9962693106dc3ab5261e7
#
_entry.id   c6a788d458c9962693106dc3ab5261e7
#
_cell.length_a   1.000
_cell.length_b   1.000
_cell.length_c   1.000
_cell.angle_alpha   90.00
_cell.angle_beta   90.00
_cell.angle_gamma   90.00
#
_symmetry.space_group_name_H-M   'P 1'
#
loop_
_entity.id
_entity.type
_entity.pdbx_description
1 polymer ?
#
loop_
_entity_poly.entity_id
_entity_poly.type
_entity_poly.pdbx_seq_one_letter_code
_entity_poly.pdbx_strand_id
1 'polypeptide(L)'
;MKKIIVGLLTVALAASLLVGCGSKKSSSKKDDSLTKVKDKKELILGLDASFPPMGFTDKNQKIVGFDIDLAKEVTKRMGIKLKLQPINWDSKEQELDTGNIDCIWNGLTYNKDRAKQMLCSEPYMENHQVLVVPANSKIKSLADVKKQSLGVQKGSTAADAVDQAKQLKDANVTLMSDNVQILNDLGNGLQAAVMDEVVAKYYTAKDTGKYKVLSSDLATENYVIGFRKDDKALCNEVVKQLKAMAKDGTLAKISKKWFQEDITTIK
;
A
#
# COMPACT_ATOMS: atom_id res chain seq x y z
N MET A 1 -4.27 -1.69 -86.18
CA MET A 1 -5.06 -0.73 -87.03
C MET A 1 -5.82 0.23 -86.16
N LYS A 2 -5.66 1.49 -86.47
CA LYS A 2 -6.50 2.67 -86.09
C LYS A 2 -6.49 3.05 -84.58
N LYS A 3 -5.71 4.06 -84.19
CA LYS A 3 -5.88 5.56 -84.35
C LYS A 3 -6.83 6.09 -83.30
N ILE A 4 -6.26 6.83 -82.25
CA ILE A 4 -6.23 8.31 -82.07
C ILE A 4 -7.62 8.84 -81.63
N ILE A 5 -7.69 9.57 -80.53
CA ILE A 5 -7.58 11.05 -80.45
C ILE A 5 -7.55 11.52 -78.99
N VAL A 6 -6.67 12.39 -78.76
CA VAL A 6 -6.41 13.44 -77.78
C VAL A 6 -7.66 14.22 -77.37
N GLY A 7 -7.75 14.57 -76.09
CA GLY A 7 -8.61 15.60 -75.59
C GLY A 7 -8.05 16.20 -74.31
N LEU A 8 -7.20 17.21 -74.40
CA LEU A 8 -6.87 18.13 -73.33
C LEU A 8 -8.10 18.91 -72.89
N LEU A 9 -8.36 18.91 -71.60
CA LEU A 9 -9.08 20.08 -71.03
C LEU A 9 -8.46 20.36 -69.65
N THR A 10 -7.69 21.43 -69.63
CA THR A 10 -7.21 22.16 -68.47
C THR A 10 -8.40 22.90 -67.83
N VAL A 11 -8.67 22.64 -66.55
CA VAL A 11 -9.38 23.60 -65.71
C VAL A 11 -8.65 23.72 -64.41
N ALA A 12 -8.00 24.86 -64.26
CA ALA A 12 -7.45 25.35 -63.01
C ALA A 12 -8.62 25.81 -62.13
N LEU A 13 -8.67 25.40 -60.87
CA LEU A 13 -9.38 26.20 -59.87
C LEU A 13 -8.82 25.97 -58.47
N ALA A 14 -8.25 27.06 -58.02
CA ALA A 14 -8.28 27.64 -56.68
C ALA A 14 -8.03 26.74 -55.45
N ALA A 15 -6.85 26.95 -54.95
CA ALA A 15 -6.46 26.70 -53.59
C ALA A 15 -7.44 27.38 -52.59
N SER A 16 -7.98 26.60 -51.71
CA SER A 16 -8.50 27.09 -50.41
C SER A 16 -7.81 26.33 -49.30
N LEU A 17 -6.67 26.89 -48.87
CA LEU A 17 -6.02 26.57 -47.63
C LEU A 17 -6.88 26.94 -46.44
N LEU A 18 -7.73 26.06 -46.00
CA LEU A 18 -8.31 26.12 -44.66
C LEU A 18 -7.31 25.47 -43.71
N VAL A 19 -6.41 26.32 -43.21
CA VAL A 19 -5.61 25.99 -42.00
C VAL A 19 -6.59 25.94 -40.83
N GLY A 20 -7.18 24.79 -40.62
CA GLY A 20 -7.89 24.46 -39.39
C GLY A 20 -6.86 24.27 -38.28
N CYS A 21 -6.57 25.33 -37.52
CA CYS A 21 -5.97 25.21 -36.20
C CYS A 21 -6.91 24.39 -35.30
N GLY A 22 -6.82 23.09 -35.45
CA GLY A 22 -7.40 22.16 -34.49
C GLY A 22 -6.57 22.22 -33.20
N SER A 23 -6.93 23.16 -32.31
CA SER A 23 -6.52 23.08 -30.92
C SER A 23 -6.91 21.69 -30.43
N LYS A 24 -5.95 20.78 -30.30
CA LYS A 24 -6.14 19.56 -29.51
C LYS A 24 -6.47 20.03 -28.10
N LYS A 25 -7.76 20.22 -27.80
CA LYS A 25 -8.25 20.17 -26.44
C LYS A 25 -7.83 18.80 -25.93
N SER A 26 -6.77 18.75 -25.14
CA SER A 26 -6.51 17.66 -24.25
C SER A 26 -7.80 17.50 -23.43
N SER A 27 -8.64 16.56 -23.81
CA SER A 27 -9.76 16.16 -22.98
C SER A 27 -9.12 15.48 -21.77
N SER A 28 -8.93 16.25 -20.69
CA SER A 28 -8.63 15.66 -19.39
C SER A 28 -9.75 14.66 -19.14
N LYS A 29 -9.41 13.37 -19.17
CA LYS A 29 -10.36 12.31 -18.82
C LYS A 29 -10.95 12.69 -17.47
N LYS A 30 -12.27 12.90 -17.41
CA LYS A 30 -12.94 13.23 -16.15
C LYS A 30 -12.71 12.07 -15.20
N ASP A 31 -12.23 12.37 -13.99
CA ASP A 31 -12.08 11.36 -12.95
C ASP A 31 -13.46 10.82 -12.57
N ASP A 32 -13.70 9.57 -12.92
CA ASP A 32 -14.94 8.83 -12.66
C ASP A 32 -14.76 7.72 -11.62
N SER A 33 -13.61 7.68 -10.93
CA SER A 33 -13.22 6.62 -10.00
C SER A 33 -14.25 6.38 -8.89
N LEU A 34 -14.72 7.47 -8.25
CA LEU A 34 -15.75 7.39 -7.23
C LEU A 34 -17.10 6.91 -7.82
N THR A 35 -17.45 7.38 -9.01
CA THR A 35 -18.69 6.98 -9.69
C THR A 35 -18.67 5.49 -9.99
N LYS A 36 -17.57 4.96 -10.54
CA LYS A 36 -17.40 3.54 -10.82
C LYS A 36 -17.58 2.66 -9.58
N VAL A 37 -16.97 3.05 -8.46
CA VAL A 37 -17.10 2.31 -7.19
C VAL A 37 -18.54 2.38 -6.66
N LYS A 38 -19.22 3.52 -6.78
CA LYS A 38 -20.62 3.68 -6.37
C LYS A 38 -21.59 2.89 -7.26
N ASP A 39 -21.38 2.87 -8.57
CA ASP A 39 -22.23 2.14 -9.53
C ASP A 39 -22.13 0.63 -9.34
N LYS A 40 -20.92 0.10 -9.13
CA LYS A 40 -20.72 -1.33 -8.78
C LYS A 40 -21.09 -1.65 -7.33
N LYS A 41 -21.39 -0.63 -6.50
CA LYS A 41 -21.74 -0.74 -5.08
C LYS A 41 -20.73 -1.53 -4.23
N GLU A 42 -19.47 -1.47 -4.60
CA GLU A 42 -18.40 -2.24 -3.97
C GLU A 42 -17.05 -1.53 -4.09
N LEU A 43 -16.27 -1.52 -2.99
CA LEU A 43 -14.86 -1.15 -2.94
C LEU A 43 -14.04 -2.42 -2.75
N ILE A 44 -13.08 -2.70 -3.64
CA ILE A 44 -12.16 -3.84 -3.52
C ILE A 44 -10.86 -3.34 -2.89
N LEU A 45 -10.59 -3.81 -1.68
CA LEU A 45 -9.41 -3.48 -0.90
C LEU A 45 -8.37 -4.61 -1.01
N GLY A 46 -7.19 -4.31 -1.53
CA GLY A 46 -6.03 -5.22 -1.57
C GLY A 46 -5.25 -5.18 -0.26
N LEU A 47 -4.91 -6.36 0.26
CA LEU A 47 -4.17 -6.52 1.52
C LEU A 47 -3.29 -7.76 1.54
N ASP A 48 -2.21 -7.71 2.32
CA ASP A 48 -1.52 -8.90 2.83
C ASP A 48 -2.29 -9.42 4.04
N ALA A 49 -2.96 -10.58 3.89
CA ALA A 49 -3.76 -11.17 4.97
C ALA A 49 -2.93 -11.83 6.09
N SER A 50 -1.64 -11.52 6.16
CA SER A 50 -0.67 -11.99 7.17
C SER A 50 -0.01 -10.83 7.94
N PHE A 51 -0.65 -9.64 7.99
CA PHE A 51 -0.09 -8.41 8.56
C PHE A 51 -0.89 -7.89 9.77
N PRO A 52 -0.89 -8.63 10.93
CA PRO A 52 -1.58 -8.17 12.14
C PRO A 52 -0.82 -6.99 12.79
N PRO A 53 -1.53 -6.05 13.48
CA PRO A 53 -2.97 -6.02 13.66
C PRO A 53 -3.71 -5.24 12.56
N MET A 54 -3.05 -4.86 11.45
CA MET A 54 -3.63 -4.00 10.40
C MET A 54 -4.66 -4.76 9.55
N GLY A 55 -4.27 -5.92 8.96
CA GLY A 55 -5.15 -6.81 8.22
C GLY A 55 -4.61 -8.23 8.22
N PHE A 56 -5.37 -9.19 8.72
CA PHE A 56 -4.91 -10.56 8.85
C PHE A 56 -6.06 -11.56 8.95
N THR A 57 -5.77 -12.82 8.65
CA THR A 57 -6.72 -13.93 8.84
C THR A 57 -6.71 -14.38 10.30
N ASP A 58 -7.86 -14.32 10.96
CA ASP A 58 -8.04 -14.77 12.34
C ASP A 58 -8.17 -16.30 12.44
N LYS A 59 -8.29 -16.83 13.67
CA LYS A 59 -8.50 -18.27 13.94
C LYS A 59 -9.77 -18.84 13.32
N ASN A 60 -10.74 -18.01 12.97
CA ASN A 60 -12.01 -18.40 12.34
C ASN A 60 -11.97 -18.24 10.81
N GLN A 61 -10.79 -18.10 10.22
CA GLN A 61 -10.57 -17.88 8.78
C GLN A 61 -11.24 -16.59 8.25
N LYS A 62 -11.43 -15.58 9.11
CA LYS A 62 -11.97 -14.28 8.72
C LYS A 62 -10.86 -13.25 8.64
N ILE A 63 -10.90 -12.41 7.61
CA ILE A 63 -9.99 -11.27 7.51
C ILE A 63 -10.50 -10.16 8.44
N VAL A 64 -9.65 -9.79 9.39
CA VAL A 64 -9.89 -8.80 10.44
C VAL A 64 -8.68 -7.87 10.57
N GLY A 65 -8.82 -6.77 11.30
CA GLY A 65 -7.70 -5.87 11.58
C GLY A 65 -8.16 -4.43 11.74
N PHE A 66 -7.22 -3.59 12.14
CA PHE A 66 -7.44 -2.15 12.32
C PHE A 66 -7.87 -1.50 10.99
N ASP A 67 -7.10 -1.68 9.93
CA ASP A 67 -7.41 -1.13 8.60
C ASP A 67 -8.72 -1.70 8.04
N ILE A 68 -9.00 -2.97 8.33
CA ILE A 68 -10.23 -3.63 7.91
C ILE A 68 -11.45 -3.00 8.60
N ASP A 69 -11.35 -2.68 9.89
CA ASP A 69 -12.43 -2.03 10.62
C ASP A 69 -12.63 -0.58 10.16
N LEU A 70 -11.55 0.15 9.84
CA LEU A 70 -11.63 1.47 9.22
C LEU A 70 -12.33 1.40 7.86
N ALA A 71 -11.90 0.49 6.99
CA ALA A 71 -12.46 0.33 5.65
C ALA A 71 -13.94 -0.09 5.69
N LYS A 72 -14.34 -0.96 6.62
CA LYS A 72 -15.74 -1.33 6.84
C LYS A 72 -16.61 -0.13 7.20
N GLU A 73 -16.13 0.72 8.12
CA GLU A 73 -16.91 1.91 8.51
C GLU A 73 -16.94 2.94 7.37
N VAL A 74 -15.83 3.17 6.65
CA VAL A 74 -15.79 4.05 5.49
C VAL A 74 -16.78 3.59 4.42
N THR A 75 -16.74 2.32 4.02
CA THR A 75 -17.66 1.79 2.99
C THR A 75 -19.12 1.79 3.42
N LYS A 76 -19.40 1.55 4.69
CA LYS A 76 -20.73 1.69 5.29
C LYS A 76 -21.25 3.13 5.15
N ARG A 77 -20.43 4.14 5.45
CA ARG A 77 -20.78 5.56 5.29
C ARG A 77 -20.95 5.96 3.83
N MET A 78 -20.22 5.33 2.93
CA MET A 78 -20.37 5.51 1.48
C MET A 78 -21.61 4.79 0.90
N GLY A 79 -22.27 3.92 1.67
CA GLY A 79 -23.42 3.12 1.22
C GLY A 79 -23.06 2.01 0.23
N ILE A 80 -21.83 1.47 0.30
CA ILE A 80 -21.31 0.41 -0.57
C ILE A 80 -20.78 -0.76 0.24
N LYS A 81 -20.52 -1.89 -0.43
CA LYS A 81 -19.93 -3.09 0.18
C LYS A 81 -18.39 -2.98 0.19
N LEU A 82 -17.75 -3.57 1.19
CA LEU A 82 -16.32 -3.82 1.20
C LEU A 82 -16.05 -5.25 0.72
N LYS A 83 -15.22 -5.39 -0.31
CA LYS A 83 -14.62 -6.67 -0.70
C LYS A 83 -13.15 -6.66 -0.31
N LEU A 84 -12.74 -7.68 0.45
CA LEU A 84 -11.36 -7.87 0.84
C LEU A 84 -10.69 -8.84 -0.15
N GLN A 85 -9.59 -8.40 -0.75
CA GLN A 85 -8.84 -9.16 -1.74
C GLN A 85 -7.42 -9.41 -1.24
N PRO A 86 -7.12 -10.61 -0.70
CA PRO A 86 -5.73 -10.98 -0.41
C PRO A 86 -4.88 -10.93 -1.67
N ILE A 87 -3.71 -10.30 -1.56
CA ILE A 87 -2.75 -10.16 -2.64
C ILE A 87 -1.35 -10.53 -2.14
N ASN A 88 -0.45 -10.85 -3.07
CA ASN A 88 0.97 -10.88 -2.76
C ASN A 88 1.48 -9.43 -2.65
N TRP A 89 2.11 -9.10 -1.50
CA TRP A 89 2.56 -7.74 -1.23
C TRP A 89 3.57 -7.19 -2.26
N ASP A 90 4.41 -8.06 -2.80
CA ASP A 90 5.38 -7.68 -3.83
C ASP A 90 4.75 -7.28 -5.17
N SER A 91 3.50 -7.67 -5.43
CA SER A 91 2.77 -7.33 -6.66
C SER A 91 1.64 -6.30 -6.46
N LYS A 92 1.58 -5.63 -5.32
CA LYS A 92 0.48 -4.71 -4.96
C LYS A 92 0.24 -3.57 -5.95
N GLU A 93 1.31 -3.01 -6.50
CA GLU A 93 1.22 -1.96 -7.51
C GLU A 93 0.58 -2.49 -8.79
N GLN A 94 0.97 -3.69 -9.23
CA GLN A 94 0.40 -4.34 -10.42
C GLN A 94 -1.08 -4.66 -10.23
N GLU A 95 -1.48 -5.17 -9.04
CA GLU A 95 -2.89 -5.45 -8.73
C GLU A 95 -3.75 -4.19 -8.78
N LEU A 96 -3.18 -3.06 -8.31
CA LEU A 96 -3.83 -1.76 -8.36
C LEU A 96 -3.96 -1.24 -9.80
N ASP A 97 -2.88 -1.27 -10.58
CA ASP A 97 -2.81 -0.75 -11.95
C ASP A 97 -3.72 -1.54 -12.91
N THR A 98 -3.80 -2.86 -12.75
CA THR A 98 -4.67 -3.73 -13.56
C THR A 98 -6.14 -3.63 -13.18
N GLY A 99 -6.47 -2.96 -12.07
CA GLY A 99 -7.85 -2.79 -11.60
C GLY A 99 -8.43 -4.00 -10.87
N ASN A 100 -7.60 -4.97 -10.48
CA ASN A 100 -8.02 -6.11 -9.65
C ASN A 100 -8.46 -5.63 -8.25
N ILE A 101 -7.86 -4.54 -7.79
CA ILE A 101 -8.22 -3.84 -6.55
C ILE A 101 -8.47 -2.35 -6.82
N ASP A 102 -9.24 -1.69 -5.95
CA ASP A 102 -9.50 -0.25 -6.04
C ASP A 102 -8.56 0.56 -5.17
N CYS A 103 -8.07 -0.02 -4.09
CA CYS A 103 -7.08 0.59 -3.20
C CYS A 103 -6.22 -0.46 -2.53
N ILE A 104 -5.04 -0.04 -2.08
CA ILE A 104 -4.15 -0.79 -1.19
C ILE A 104 -4.30 -0.17 0.21
N TRP A 105 -4.80 -0.96 1.18
CA TRP A 105 -5.01 -0.46 2.54
C TRP A 105 -4.65 -1.54 3.55
N ASN A 106 -3.38 -1.56 3.98
CA ASN A 106 -2.84 -2.56 4.91
C ASN A 106 -1.47 -2.13 5.45
N GLY A 107 -1.44 -1.04 6.22
CA GLY A 107 -0.17 -0.48 6.70
C GLY A 107 0.77 -0.10 5.54
N LEU A 108 0.22 0.47 4.47
CA LEU A 108 1.03 0.90 3.34
C LEU A 108 1.84 2.14 3.71
N THR A 109 3.15 2.02 3.80
CA THR A 109 4.03 3.15 4.06
C THR A 109 4.15 4.07 2.84
N TYR A 110 4.02 5.37 3.08
CA TYR A 110 4.36 6.39 2.09
C TYR A 110 5.87 6.38 1.82
N ASN A 111 6.26 6.32 0.55
CA ASN A 111 7.59 6.71 0.11
C ASN A 111 7.52 7.42 -1.24
N LYS A 112 8.61 8.11 -1.61
CA LYS A 112 8.66 8.93 -2.84
C LYS A 112 8.50 8.10 -4.11
N ASP A 113 8.97 6.87 -4.14
CA ASP A 113 8.92 6.02 -5.33
C ASP A 113 7.52 5.45 -5.52
N ARG A 114 6.84 5.04 -4.44
CA ARG A 114 5.41 4.69 -4.45
C ARG A 114 4.54 5.87 -4.91
N ALA A 115 4.83 7.09 -4.41
CA ALA A 115 4.11 8.29 -4.82
C ALA A 115 4.31 8.68 -6.31
N LYS A 116 5.34 8.15 -6.99
CA LYS A 116 5.48 8.25 -8.45
C LYS A 116 4.57 7.28 -9.18
N GLN A 117 4.25 6.14 -8.59
CA GLN A 117 3.48 5.06 -9.23
C GLN A 117 1.99 5.13 -8.89
N MET A 118 1.63 5.54 -7.67
CA MET A 118 0.25 5.61 -7.19
C MET A 118 -0.07 6.95 -6.53
N LEU A 119 -1.35 7.24 -6.35
CA LEU A 119 -1.84 8.34 -5.52
C LEU A 119 -1.93 7.85 -4.07
N CYS A 120 -1.19 8.49 -3.18
CA CYS A 120 -1.26 8.22 -1.76
C CYS A 120 -2.22 9.20 -1.07
N SER A 121 -3.00 8.71 -0.11
CA SER A 121 -3.80 9.57 0.78
C SER A 121 -2.92 10.43 1.69
N GLU A 122 -3.51 11.32 2.47
CA GLU A 122 -2.83 11.87 3.65
C GLU A 122 -2.55 10.73 4.65
N PRO A 123 -1.51 10.87 5.49
CA PRO A 123 -1.18 9.88 6.52
C PRO A 123 -2.30 9.70 7.53
N TYR A 124 -2.58 8.44 7.92
CA TYR A 124 -3.57 8.13 8.95
C TYR A 124 -2.96 7.57 10.24
N MET A 125 -1.68 7.16 10.19
CA MET A 125 -0.97 6.58 11.33
C MET A 125 0.55 6.69 11.11
N GLU A 126 1.34 6.81 12.20
CA GLU A 126 2.80 6.70 12.19
C GLU A 126 3.24 5.26 12.53
N ASN A 127 4.36 4.83 11.98
CA ASN A 127 4.96 3.52 12.22
C ASN A 127 6.50 3.63 12.23
N HIS A 128 7.16 2.62 12.79
CA HIS A 128 8.62 2.49 12.79
C HIS A 128 9.05 1.13 12.22
N GLN A 129 10.20 1.08 11.55
CA GLN A 129 10.85 -0.17 11.21
C GLN A 129 11.80 -0.56 12.34
N VAL A 130 11.61 -1.76 12.88
CA VAL A 130 12.32 -2.23 14.09
C VAL A 130 13.04 -3.55 13.87
N LEU A 131 14.10 -3.77 14.65
CA LEU A 131 14.82 -5.03 14.68
C LEU A 131 14.18 -5.98 15.71
N VAL A 132 13.81 -7.17 15.25
CA VAL A 132 13.23 -8.25 16.06
C VAL A 132 14.19 -9.43 16.09
N VAL A 133 14.39 -9.99 17.27
CA VAL A 133 15.28 -11.15 17.46
C VAL A 133 14.63 -12.16 18.41
N PRO A 134 15.08 -13.44 18.42
CA PRO A 134 14.67 -14.40 19.45
C PRO A 134 14.93 -13.84 20.86
N ALA A 135 14.08 -14.15 21.82
CA ALA A 135 14.20 -13.63 23.18
C ALA A 135 15.57 -13.95 23.83
N ASN A 136 16.12 -15.12 23.53
CA ASN A 136 17.44 -15.58 24.02
C ASN A 136 18.61 -15.11 23.15
N SER A 137 18.39 -14.31 22.12
CA SER A 137 19.44 -13.84 21.22
C SER A 137 20.46 -12.96 21.95
N LYS A 138 21.75 -13.09 21.55
CA LYS A 138 22.84 -12.23 21.99
C LYS A 138 22.93 -10.92 21.20
N ILE A 139 22.18 -10.77 20.11
CA ILE A 139 22.09 -9.53 19.31
C ILE A 139 21.42 -8.46 20.18
N LYS A 140 22.05 -7.29 20.29
CA LYS A 140 21.58 -6.14 21.07
C LYS A 140 21.41 -4.86 20.24
N SER A 141 21.99 -4.86 19.04
CA SER A 141 21.96 -3.70 18.14
C SER A 141 22.02 -4.12 16.67
N LEU A 142 21.79 -3.17 15.74
CA LEU A 142 21.97 -3.40 14.30
C LEU A 142 23.39 -3.87 13.95
N ALA A 143 24.40 -3.37 14.64
CA ALA A 143 25.79 -3.71 14.37
C ALA A 143 26.11 -5.20 14.65
N ASP A 144 25.36 -5.83 15.56
CA ASP A 144 25.54 -7.24 15.92
C ASP A 144 24.95 -8.18 14.85
N VAL A 145 24.16 -7.67 13.90
CA VAL A 145 23.56 -8.45 12.80
C VAL A 145 24.58 -8.78 11.70
N LYS A 146 25.77 -8.19 11.76
CA LYS A 146 26.85 -8.45 10.79
C LYS A 146 27.10 -9.96 10.61
N LYS A 147 27.05 -10.42 9.33
CA LYS A 147 27.16 -11.83 8.93
C LYS A 147 26.08 -12.78 9.48
N GLN A 148 25.03 -12.24 10.10
CA GLN A 148 23.89 -13.04 10.54
C GLN A 148 22.82 -13.10 9.43
N SER A 149 21.95 -14.11 9.48
CA SER A 149 20.79 -14.20 8.58
C SER A 149 19.70 -13.28 9.07
N LEU A 150 19.28 -12.35 8.21
CA LEU A 150 18.30 -11.32 8.46
C LEU A 150 17.10 -11.49 7.54
N GLY A 151 15.93 -11.76 8.11
CA GLY A 151 14.66 -11.87 7.36
C GLY A 151 13.98 -10.53 7.19
N VAL A 152 13.43 -10.29 5.99
CA VAL A 152 12.62 -9.11 5.70
C VAL A 152 11.61 -9.44 4.61
N GLN A 153 10.43 -8.81 4.67
CA GLN A 153 9.38 -9.03 3.67
C GLN A 153 9.75 -8.38 2.33
N LYS A 154 9.63 -9.15 1.25
CA LYS A 154 9.87 -8.67 -0.11
C LYS A 154 8.89 -7.57 -0.50
N GLY A 155 9.34 -6.49 -1.16
CA GLY A 155 8.52 -5.36 -1.58
C GLY A 155 8.02 -4.45 -0.43
N SER A 156 8.56 -4.63 0.80
CA SER A 156 8.27 -3.77 1.95
C SER A 156 9.27 -2.62 2.08
N THR A 157 8.90 -1.58 2.82
CA THR A 157 9.84 -0.52 3.21
C THR A 157 10.83 -0.97 4.27
N ALA A 158 10.57 -2.08 4.97
CA ALA A 158 11.56 -2.76 5.79
C ALA A 158 12.76 -3.23 4.95
N ALA A 159 12.51 -3.78 3.75
CA ALA A 159 13.58 -4.17 2.83
C ALA A 159 14.39 -2.96 2.36
N ASP A 160 13.71 -1.85 2.03
CA ASP A 160 14.36 -0.59 1.65
C ASP A 160 15.22 -0.04 2.80
N ALA A 161 14.70 -0.09 4.05
CA ALA A 161 15.42 0.37 5.24
C ALA A 161 16.68 -0.48 5.51
N VAL A 162 16.58 -1.80 5.32
CA VAL A 162 17.73 -2.72 5.47
C VAL A 162 18.79 -2.41 4.42
N ASP A 163 18.42 -2.20 3.16
CA ASP A 163 19.36 -1.88 2.07
C ASP A 163 20.10 -0.55 2.32
N GLN A 164 19.43 0.43 2.90
CA GLN A 164 19.99 1.75 3.20
C GLN A 164 20.82 1.79 4.50
N ALA A 165 20.63 0.83 5.41
CA ALA A 165 21.28 0.82 6.70
C ALA A 165 22.75 0.33 6.61
N LYS A 166 23.71 1.25 6.78
CA LYS A 166 25.15 0.94 6.73
C LYS A 166 25.55 -0.18 7.69
N GLN A 167 24.91 -0.26 8.85
CA GLN A 167 25.17 -1.27 9.89
C GLN A 167 24.77 -2.68 9.44
N LEU A 168 23.83 -2.81 8.49
CA LEU A 168 23.31 -4.07 7.97
C LEU A 168 23.94 -4.50 6.64
N LYS A 169 24.90 -3.73 6.12
CA LYS A 169 25.55 -3.99 4.82
C LYS A 169 26.15 -5.40 4.68
N ASP A 170 26.66 -5.95 5.77
CA ASP A 170 27.28 -7.27 5.78
C ASP A 170 26.33 -8.37 6.33
N ALA A 171 25.04 -8.08 6.49
CA ALA A 171 24.04 -9.08 6.87
C ALA A 171 23.69 -9.99 5.68
N ASN A 172 23.37 -11.26 5.96
CA ASN A 172 22.86 -12.19 4.96
C ASN A 172 21.34 -12.02 4.86
N VAL A 173 20.87 -11.11 3.97
CA VAL A 173 19.46 -10.77 3.86
C VAL A 173 18.69 -11.85 3.10
N THR A 174 17.59 -12.32 3.69
CA THR A 174 16.65 -13.26 3.11
C THR A 174 15.30 -12.55 2.91
N LEU A 175 14.88 -12.43 1.64
CA LEU A 175 13.57 -11.88 1.28
C LEU A 175 12.51 -12.97 1.36
N MET A 176 11.47 -12.75 2.15
CA MET A 176 10.37 -13.70 2.35
C MET A 176 9.02 -13.07 1.93
N SER A 177 7.99 -13.89 1.72
CA SER A 177 6.72 -13.41 1.20
C SER A 177 5.90 -12.61 2.23
N ASP A 178 6.01 -12.96 3.53
CA ASP A 178 5.26 -12.32 4.60
C ASP A 178 5.98 -12.40 5.96
N ASN A 179 5.52 -11.57 6.91
CA ASN A 179 6.11 -11.47 8.24
C ASN A 179 5.84 -12.71 9.12
N VAL A 180 4.79 -13.48 8.86
CA VAL A 180 4.50 -14.72 9.61
C VAL A 180 5.56 -15.76 9.32
N GLN A 181 5.94 -15.92 8.04
CA GLN A 181 7.02 -16.84 7.65
C GLN A 181 8.36 -16.41 8.28
N ILE A 182 8.69 -15.11 8.27
CA ILE A 182 9.89 -14.56 8.90
C ILE A 182 9.93 -14.91 10.39
N LEU A 183 8.83 -14.66 11.12
CA LEU A 183 8.75 -14.93 12.55
C LEU A 183 8.80 -16.43 12.88
N ASN A 184 8.24 -17.28 12.04
CA ASN A 184 8.32 -18.73 12.21
C ASN A 184 9.74 -19.27 12.03
N ASP A 185 10.52 -18.65 11.15
CA ASP A 185 11.92 -19.04 10.91
C ASP A 185 12.92 -18.36 11.85
N LEU A 186 12.45 -17.35 12.61
CA LEU A 186 13.29 -16.61 13.54
C LEU A 186 13.70 -17.48 14.74
N GLY A 187 14.99 -17.68 14.88
CA GLY A 187 15.61 -18.60 15.86
C GLY A 187 15.97 -19.97 15.29
N ASN A 188 15.52 -20.30 14.06
CA ASN A 188 15.92 -21.51 13.33
C ASN A 188 16.87 -21.15 12.17
N GLY A 189 16.35 -20.65 11.08
CA GLY A 189 17.13 -20.20 9.91
C GLY A 189 17.57 -18.74 9.99
N LEU A 190 16.74 -17.89 10.61
CA LEU A 190 17.01 -16.46 10.79
C LEU A 190 17.45 -16.13 12.21
N GLN A 191 18.46 -15.26 12.34
CA GLN A 191 18.94 -14.75 13.62
C GLN A 191 18.33 -13.40 13.99
N ALA A 192 17.84 -12.65 12.99
CA ALA A 192 17.18 -11.36 13.17
C ALA A 192 16.13 -11.15 12.09
N ALA A 193 15.23 -10.22 12.33
CA ALA A 193 14.24 -9.77 11.35
C ALA A 193 14.07 -8.25 11.45
N VAL A 194 13.76 -7.59 10.32
CA VAL A 194 13.29 -6.21 10.31
C VAL A 194 11.86 -6.20 9.81
N MET A 195 11.00 -5.52 10.56
CA MET A 195 9.57 -5.41 10.25
C MET A 195 8.97 -4.18 10.92
N ASP A 196 7.73 -3.90 10.57
CA ASP A 196 6.92 -2.84 11.16
C ASP A 196 6.72 -3.05 12.66
N GLU A 197 6.89 -1.99 13.45
CA GLU A 197 6.77 -2.03 14.91
C GLU A 197 5.42 -2.56 15.36
N VAL A 198 4.34 -2.20 14.67
CA VAL A 198 2.98 -2.67 15.00
C VAL A 198 2.87 -4.18 14.90
N VAL A 199 3.50 -4.80 13.90
CA VAL A 199 3.55 -6.27 13.73
C VAL A 199 4.41 -6.89 14.81
N ALA A 200 5.60 -6.34 15.05
CA ALA A 200 6.52 -6.80 16.07
C ALA A 200 5.88 -6.77 17.47
N LYS A 201 5.22 -5.67 17.83
CA LYS A 201 4.50 -5.52 19.11
C LYS A 201 3.35 -6.51 19.25
N TYR A 202 2.56 -6.72 18.17
CA TYR A 202 1.48 -7.69 18.19
C TYR A 202 1.97 -9.11 18.52
N TYR A 203 3.02 -9.58 17.86
CA TYR A 203 3.55 -10.91 18.08
C TYR A 203 4.30 -11.05 19.40
N THR A 204 5.01 -10.02 19.86
CA THR A 204 5.67 -10.02 21.17
C THR A 204 4.64 -10.11 22.30
N ALA A 205 3.49 -9.46 22.17
CA ALA A 205 2.39 -9.54 23.14
C ALA A 205 1.67 -10.91 23.10
N LYS A 206 1.50 -11.47 21.88
CA LYS A 206 0.81 -12.75 21.68
C LYS A 206 1.67 -13.95 22.12
N ASP A 207 2.95 -13.95 21.72
CA ASP A 207 3.88 -15.05 21.93
C ASP A 207 4.94 -14.62 22.97
N THR A 208 4.47 -14.33 24.19
CA THR A 208 5.30 -13.82 25.29
C THR A 208 6.55 -14.67 25.51
N GLY A 209 7.72 -14.03 25.50
CA GLY A 209 9.01 -14.69 25.73
C GLY A 209 9.61 -15.38 24.51
N LYS A 210 8.97 -15.36 23.34
CA LYS A 210 9.51 -15.93 22.10
C LYS A 210 10.42 -14.95 21.37
N TYR A 211 10.02 -13.69 21.32
CA TYR A 211 10.70 -12.61 20.60
C TYR A 211 10.99 -11.41 21.49
N LYS A 212 11.95 -10.60 21.12
CA LYS A 212 12.14 -9.25 21.66
C LYS A 212 12.37 -8.25 20.54
N VAL A 213 11.78 -7.08 20.69
CA VAL A 213 12.00 -5.92 19.83
C VAL A 213 13.17 -5.14 20.41
N LEU A 214 14.15 -4.79 19.59
CA LEU A 214 15.26 -3.95 20.00
C LEU A 214 14.92 -2.49 19.69
N SER A 215 15.34 -1.57 20.56
CA SER A 215 15.08 -0.13 20.51
C SER A 215 15.90 0.61 19.43
N SER A 216 16.01 0.06 18.25
CA SER A 216 16.73 0.68 17.15
C SER A 216 15.74 0.93 16.03
N ASP A 217 15.25 2.16 15.93
CA ASP A 217 14.43 2.60 14.83
C ASP A 217 15.30 2.71 13.58
N LEU A 218 15.03 1.83 12.60
CA LEU A 218 15.70 1.92 11.30
C LEU A 218 15.09 3.05 10.46
N ALA A 219 13.77 3.24 10.57
CA ALA A 219 13.04 4.29 9.86
C ALA A 219 11.76 4.66 10.62
N THR A 220 11.41 5.93 10.60
CA THR A 220 10.07 6.44 10.96
C THR A 220 9.27 6.61 9.70
N GLU A 221 8.03 6.15 9.68
CA GLU A 221 7.20 6.02 8.51
C GLU A 221 5.79 6.54 8.76
N ASN A 222 5.08 6.84 7.67
CA ASN A 222 3.68 7.22 7.71
C ASN A 222 2.85 6.23 6.88
N TYR A 223 1.83 5.65 7.47
CA TYR A 223 0.87 4.83 6.75
C TYR A 223 -0.15 5.66 5.99
N VAL A 224 -0.37 5.27 4.75
CA VAL A 224 -1.28 5.89 3.80
C VAL A 224 -2.13 4.84 3.11
N ILE A 225 -3.15 5.27 2.38
CA ILE A 225 -3.93 4.41 1.50
C ILE A 225 -3.49 4.70 0.07
N GLY A 226 -3.18 3.64 -0.70
CA GLY A 226 -2.77 3.74 -2.10
C GLY A 226 -3.95 3.60 -3.06
N PHE A 227 -4.02 4.49 -4.06
CA PHE A 227 -5.02 4.48 -5.14
C PHE A 227 -4.31 4.59 -6.48
N ARG A 228 -4.98 4.24 -7.60
CA ARG A 228 -4.44 4.57 -8.92
C ARG A 228 -4.22 6.08 -9.06
N LYS A 229 -3.23 6.47 -9.84
CA LYS A 229 -2.81 7.88 -9.99
C LYS A 229 -3.95 8.86 -10.28
N ASP A 230 -4.91 8.43 -11.06
CA ASP A 230 -6.01 9.28 -11.54
C ASP A 230 -7.27 9.16 -10.66
N ASP A 231 -7.29 8.27 -9.66
CA ASP A 231 -8.45 7.99 -8.79
C ASP A 231 -8.61 9.02 -7.66
N LYS A 232 -8.47 10.32 -7.97
CA LYS A 232 -8.51 11.41 -6.98
C LYS A 232 -9.87 11.54 -6.30
N ALA A 233 -10.96 11.35 -7.04
CA ALA A 233 -12.31 11.46 -6.51
C ALA A 233 -12.59 10.37 -5.48
N LEU A 234 -12.13 9.14 -5.73
CA LEU A 234 -12.24 8.03 -4.77
C LEU A 234 -11.37 8.27 -3.53
N CYS A 235 -10.11 8.64 -3.71
CA CYS A 235 -9.20 8.97 -2.61
C CYS A 235 -9.77 10.06 -1.71
N ASN A 236 -10.25 11.17 -2.30
CA ASN A 236 -10.83 12.29 -1.57
C ASN A 236 -12.08 11.89 -0.77
N GLU A 237 -12.93 11.02 -1.32
CA GLU A 237 -14.11 10.55 -0.60
C GLU A 237 -13.73 9.65 0.58
N VAL A 238 -12.77 8.72 0.41
CA VAL A 238 -12.27 7.87 1.51
C VAL A 238 -11.66 8.73 2.63
N VAL A 239 -10.80 9.67 2.29
CA VAL A 239 -10.19 10.61 3.25
C VAL A 239 -11.25 11.45 3.96
N LYS A 240 -12.25 11.94 3.25
CA LYS A 240 -13.38 12.69 3.84
C LYS A 240 -14.12 11.86 4.88
N GLN A 241 -14.36 10.56 4.61
CA GLN A 241 -15.00 9.68 5.59
C GLN A 241 -14.11 9.44 6.81
N LEU A 242 -12.81 9.25 6.63
CA LEU A 242 -11.87 9.14 7.76
C LEU A 242 -11.85 10.41 8.63
N LYS A 243 -11.86 11.60 8.03
CA LYS A 243 -11.99 12.88 8.76
C LYS A 243 -13.32 13.01 9.50
N ALA A 244 -14.40 12.52 8.91
CA ALA A 244 -15.68 12.48 9.61
C ALA A 244 -15.64 11.52 10.80
N MET A 245 -14.97 10.36 10.66
CA MET A 245 -14.76 9.40 11.76
C MET A 245 -13.85 9.96 12.86
N ALA A 246 -12.87 10.80 12.52
CA ALA A 246 -12.06 11.49 13.51
C ALA A 246 -12.91 12.46 14.34
N LYS A 247 -13.76 13.26 13.68
CA LYS A 247 -14.61 14.26 14.31
C LYS A 247 -15.67 13.67 15.25
N ASP A 248 -16.25 12.52 14.90
CA ASP A 248 -17.30 11.88 15.70
C ASP A 248 -16.75 10.83 16.69
N GLY A 249 -15.43 10.68 16.78
CA GLY A 249 -14.75 9.77 17.71
C GLY A 249 -14.72 8.30 17.28
N THR A 250 -15.29 7.94 16.13
CA THR A 250 -15.28 6.56 15.63
C THR A 250 -13.87 6.08 15.32
N LEU A 251 -13.01 6.95 14.76
CA LEU A 251 -11.61 6.64 14.46
C LEU A 251 -10.85 6.26 15.73
N ALA A 252 -10.94 7.11 16.76
CA ALA A 252 -10.33 6.87 18.08
C ALA A 252 -10.85 5.60 18.73
N LYS A 253 -12.15 5.28 18.60
CA LYS A 253 -12.75 4.06 19.13
C LYS A 253 -12.18 2.81 18.45
N ILE A 254 -11.99 2.84 17.13
CA ILE A 254 -11.40 1.72 16.39
C ILE A 254 -9.92 1.59 16.75
N SER A 255 -9.18 2.70 16.86
CA SER A 255 -7.78 2.67 17.29
C SER A 255 -7.63 2.05 18.70
N LYS A 256 -8.42 2.49 19.68
CA LYS A 256 -8.39 1.93 21.03
C LYS A 256 -8.75 0.45 21.10
N LYS A 257 -9.61 -0.04 20.21
CA LYS A 257 -9.93 -1.48 20.13
C LYS A 257 -8.69 -2.32 19.80
N TRP A 258 -7.81 -1.84 18.94
CA TRP A 258 -6.66 -2.60 18.43
C TRP A 258 -5.37 -2.31 19.18
N PHE A 259 -5.18 -1.06 19.63
CA PHE A 259 -3.93 -0.56 20.22
C PHE A 259 -4.09 -0.11 21.67
N GLN A 260 -5.32 -0.11 22.22
CA GLN A 260 -5.69 0.39 23.55
C GLN A 260 -5.55 1.92 23.73
N GLU A 261 -5.04 2.59 22.73
CA GLU A 261 -4.89 4.05 22.66
C GLU A 261 -5.25 4.57 21.25
N ASP A 262 -5.40 5.88 21.13
CA ASP A 262 -5.59 6.51 19.82
C ASP A 262 -4.23 6.93 19.23
N ILE A 263 -3.75 6.15 18.26
CA ILE A 263 -2.48 6.39 17.56
C ILE A 263 -2.69 6.95 16.14
N THR A 264 -3.91 7.42 15.84
CA THR A 264 -4.22 7.97 14.53
C THR A 264 -3.75 9.41 14.37
N THR A 265 -3.37 9.78 13.15
CA THR A 265 -2.84 11.13 12.82
C THR A 265 -3.86 12.01 12.11
N ILE A 266 -4.96 11.46 11.58
CA ILE A 266 -6.06 12.21 10.98
C ILE A 266 -6.89 12.93 12.07
N LYS A 267 -7.18 14.22 11.80
CA LYS A 267 -7.95 15.10 12.69
C LYS A 267 -9.14 15.73 11.98
#